data_e96f20f0a570b59507b603c5108a0b79
#
_entry.id   e96f20f0a570b59507b603c5108a0b79
#
_cell.length_a   1.000
_cell.length_b   1.000
_cell.length_c   1.000
_cell.angle_alpha   90.00
_cell.angle_beta   90.00
_cell.angle_gamma   90.00
#
_symmetry.space_group_name_H-M   'P 1'
#
loop_
_entity.id
_entity.type
_entity.pdbx_description
1 polymer ?
#
loop_
_entity_poly.entity_id
_entity_poly.type
_entity_poly.pdbx_seq_one_letter_code
_entity_poly.pdbx_strand_id
1 'polypeptide(L)'
;MALPFVTDSRRLTGASLVLPVPGAILEVTAPTELKTKLRVYWRHLVKKLLVRVGWGDSLVISRDQGPSQILAISAPIDGLLSATHITEWAWEAALTKLKLADATSLSEVTDDMLGRIAREARPGLAALYRAANLRRIPVLLSENELSLGEGVNARVYPFDDLPEPGEIAWRLKRHQVPTVLVTGTNGKTTTVRLLARILSGGGQSVGFCSTDFVQIGTEVLKRDDYSGPTGARMVLRHPNTEIAVLEVARGGMLRRGLQVIDADVGVVTNVANDHLGENGIHTLMQLAEAKFTIVRGLAAGAPVVVNADDEHCRTYARKLSHPICWFGFERPSSSITRGRAPRAGLVYLAQHQICVELAGETRHVLNDVRDCPLSFRGGARYNIANILAATAAAVMLGTPVESISEALAQFGKHPLDNPGRANLYQINGAKVLLDYGHNPDGIAAILDAAAALPHKRLLIGVGLPGDRSDEAAREVGARVAAANATLVIVKELSDYLRGRPEGQLSGILRASLKSNGYPERKTHYLRTDAELVDRALAWLKPGDLAVLFLHENVAQLSELLLARAGLQ
;
A
#
# COMPACT_ATOMS: atom_id res chain seq x y z
N MET A 1 -11.83 -36.30 -6.37
CA MET A 1 -11.16 -35.34 -5.47
C MET A 1 -10.28 -34.39 -6.30
N ALA A 2 -10.32 -33.11 -6.03
CA ALA A 2 -9.37 -32.19 -6.65
C ALA A 2 -7.95 -32.56 -6.20
N LEU A 3 -6.99 -32.59 -7.13
CA LEU A 3 -5.58 -32.85 -6.80
C LEU A 3 -4.97 -31.62 -6.10
N PRO A 4 -4.05 -31.81 -5.14
CA PRO A 4 -3.26 -30.72 -4.59
C PRO A 4 -2.38 -30.08 -5.66
N PHE A 5 -2.25 -28.72 -5.65
CA PHE A 5 -1.43 -28.00 -6.62
C PHE A 5 -0.79 -26.76 -6.00
N VAL A 6 0.30 -26.30 -6.64
CA VAL A 6 0.98 -25.06 -6.30
C VAL A 6 0.26 -23.90 -6.97
N THR A 7 -0.11 -22.88 -6.20
CA THR A 7 -0.73 -21.66 -6.71
C THR A 7 0.28 -20.55 -6.96
N ASP A 8 1.36 -20.50 -6.16
CA ASP A 8 2.42 -19.51 -6.32
C ASP A 8 3.73 -19.97 -5.63
N SER A 9 4.87 -19.59 -6.22
CA SER A 9 6.21 -19.78 -5.66
C SER A 9 7.02 -18.51 -5.85
N ARG A 10 7.53 -17.92 -4.75
CA ARG A 10 8.18 -16.61 -4.82
C ARG A 10 9.27 -16.41 -3.78
N ARG A 11 10.22 -15.53 -4.13
CA ARG A 11 11.30 -15.07 -3.25
C ARG A 11 10.83 -13.87 -2.43
N LEU A 12 11.25 -13.81 -1.17
CA LEU A 12 11.11 -12.63 -0.31
C LEU A 12 12.50 -12.02 -0.07
N THR A 13 12.64 -10.75 -0.39
CA THR A 13 13.89 -10.00 -0.18
C THR A 13 13.92 -9.23 1.15
N GLY A 14 12.84 -9.29 1.93
CA GLY A 14 12.73 -8.63 3.22
C GLY A 14 11.61 -9.22 4.10
N ALA A 15 11.35 -8.58 5.23
CA ALA A 15 10.32 -8.99 6.16
C ALA A 15 8.93 -8.98 5.52
N SER A 16 8.12 -10.01 5.81
CA SER A 16 6.78 -10.19 5.26
C SER A 16 5.78 -10.59 6.34
N LEU A 17 4.53 -10.80 5.95
CA LEU A 17 3.49 -11.33 6.85
C LEU A 17 3.90 -12.67 7.49
N VAL A 18 4.66 -13.50 6.78
CA VAL A 18 5.00 -14.87 7.18
C VAL A 18 6.41 -14.97 7.77
N LEU A 19 7.40 -14.43 7.07
CA LEU A 19 8.81 -14.47 7.47
C LEU A 19 9.28 -13.10 7.95
N PRO A 20 10.01 -13.01 9.07
CA PRO A 20 10.62 -11.76 9.53
C PRO A 20 11.93 -11.41 8.80
N VAL A 21 12.45 -12.30 7.98
CA VAL A 21 13.72 -12.20 7.26
C VAL A 21 13.57 -12.69 5.82
N PRO A 22 14.53 -12.45 4.92
CA PRO A 22 14.52 -12.97 3.55
C PRO A 22 14.33 -14.48 3.48
N GLY A 23 13.73 -14.97 2.37
CA GLY A 23 13.49 -16.40 2.17
C GLY A 23 12.62 -16.70 0.96
N ALA A 24 11.92 -17.84 0.99
CA ALA A 24 11.00 -18.29 -0.05
C ALA A 24 9.64 -18.65 0.52
N ILE A 25 8.60 -18.42 -0.28
CA ILE A 25 7.22 -18.83 -0.01
C ILE A 25 6.75 -19.73 -1.15
N LEU A 26 6.10 -20.82 -0.76
CA LEU A 26 5.30 -21.68 -1.61
C LEU A 26 3.84 -21.61 -1.14
N GLU A 27 2.94 -21.19 -2.01
CA GLU A 27 1.51 -21.18 -1.76
C GLU A 27 0.86 -22.38 -2.45
N VAL A 28 0.09 -23.17 -1.70
CA VAL A 28 -0.46 -24.43 -2.17
C VAL A 28 -1.93 -24.55 -1.82
N THR A 29 -2.70 -25.23 -2.68
CA THR A 29 -4.08 -25.60 -2.41
C THR A 29 -4.19 -27.13 -2.36
N ALA A 30 -4.87 -27.64 -1.34
CA ALA A 30 -5.09 -29.07 -1.16
C ALA A 30 -6.47 -29.33 -0.53
N PRO A 31 -7.09 -30.52 -0.81
CA PRO A 31 -8.28 -30.97 -0.11
C PRO A 31 -8.10 -30.97 1.40
N THR A 32 -9.14 -30.60 2.14
CA THR A 32 -9.08 -30.41 3.60
C THR A 32 -8.53 -31.62 4.34
N GLU A 33 -8.90 -32.83 3.91
CA GLU A 33 -8.46 -34.10 4.48
C GLU A 33 -6.96 -34.39 4.27
N LEU A 34 -6.32 -33.78 3.27
CA LEU A 34 -4.90 -33.96 2.96
C LEU A 34 -4.00 -32.86 3.53
N LYS A 35 -4.55 -31.67 3.78
CA LYS A 35 -3.79 -30.48 4.19
C LYS A 35 -2.83 -30.74 5.35
N THR A 36 -3.34 -31.31 6.44
CA THR A 36 -2.52 -31.54 7.64
C THR A 36 -1.42 -32.56 7.37
N LYS A 37 -1.72 -33.65 6.64
CA LYS A 37 -0.72 -34.67 6.30
C LYS A 37 0.38 -34.10 5.40
N LEU A 38 -0.01 -33.38 4.35
CA LEU A 38 0.94 -32.76 3.41
C LEU A 38 1.84 -31.74 4.11
N ARG A 39 1.28 -30.89 4.99
CA ARG A 39 2.05 -29.95 5.79
C ARG A 39 3.08 -30.63 6.69
N VAL A 40 2.72 -31.73 7.35
CA VAL A 40 3.62 -32.50 8.21
C VAL A 40 4.74 -33.12 7.37
N TYR A 41 4.42 -33.76 6.25
CA TYR A 41 5.42 -34.35 5.36
C TYR A 41 6.35 -33.30 4.77
N TRP A 42 5.79 -32.21 4.24
CA TRP A 42 6.57 -31.08 3.73
C TRP A 42 7.55 -30.56 4.77
N ARG A 43 7.07 -30.28 5.98
CA ARG A 43 7.92 -29.75 7.07
C ARG A 43 9.06 -30.68 7.43
N HIS A 44 8.82 -31.98 7.42
CA HIS A 44 9.84 -32.97 7.68
C HIS A 44 10.88 -33.06 6.56
N LEU A 45 10.42 -33.08 5.33
CA LEU A 45 11.28 -33.23 4.14
C LEU A 45 12.12 -31.96 3.89
N VAL A 46 11.51 -30.79 4.00
CA VAL A 46 12.23 -29.53 3.81
C VAL A 46 13.32 -29.36 4.86
N LYS A 47 13.06 -29.70 6.14
CA LYS A 47 14.09 -29.65 7.18
C LYS A 47 15.24 -30.62 6.91
N LYS A 48 14.95 -31.83 6.43
CA LYS A 48 16.01 -32.77 6.05
C LYS A 48 16.92 -32.24 4.95
N LEU A 49 16.33 -31.64 3.92
CA LEU A 49 17.09 -31.05 2.81
C LEU A 49 17.90 -29.83 3.27
N LEU A 50 17.29 -28.92 4.08
CA LEU A 50 17.95 -27.75 4.62
C LEU A 50 19.22 -28.11 5.41
N VAL A 51 19.15 -29.14 6.25
CA VAL A 51 20.35 -29.64 6.99
C VAL A 51 21.42 -30.13 6.02
N ARG A 52 21.06 -30.86 4.97
CA ARG A 52 22.00 -31.40 4.00
C ARG A 52 22.71 -30.35 3.15
N VAL A 53 22.01 -29.26 2.84
CA VAL A 53 22.60 -28.14 2.08
C VAL A 53 23.27 -27.08 2.97
N GLY A 54 23.39 -27.34 4.29
CA GLY A 54 24.08 -26.44 5.23
C GLY A 54 23.21 -25.28 5.73
N TRP A 55 21.89 -25.33 5.53
CA TRP A 55 20.92 -24.29 5.97
C TRP A 55 20.04 -24.76 7.15
N GLY A 56 20.59 -25.58 8.03
CA GLY A 56 19.85 -26.21 9.13
C GLY A 56 19.18 -25.24 10.11
N ASP A 57 19.69 -24.02 10.25
CA ASP A 57 19.14 -22.97 11.13
C ASP A 57 18.00 -22.16 10.48
N SER A 58 17.61 -22.48 9.25
CA SER A 58 16.54 -21.79 8.56
C SER A 58 15.21 -21.92 9.29
N LEU A 59 14.46 -20.80 9.38
CA LEU A 59 13.08 -20.81 9.85
C LEU A 59 12.22 -21.63 8.88
N VAL A 60 11.39 -22.51 9.42
CA VAL A 60 10.41 -23.31 8.64
C VAL A 60 9.03 -23.02 9.19
N ILE A 61 8.24 -22.28 8.43
CA ILE A 61 6.91 -21.78 8.83
C ILE A 61 5.85 -22.36 7.89
N SER A 62 4.70 -22.70 8.45
CA SER A 62 3.50 -23.05 7.69
C SER A 62 2.29 -22.36 8.28
N ARG A 63 1.40 -21.83 7.42
CA ARG A 63 0.20 -21.10 7.83
C ARG A 63 -0.99 -21.53 6.97
N ASP A 64 -2.10 -21.83 7.62
CA ASP A 64 -3.38 -22.08 6.93
C ASP A 64 -4.05 -20.74 6.58
N GLN A 65 -4.58 -20.66 5.34
CA GLN A 65 -5.32 -19.50 4.84
C GLN A 65 -6.61 -19.95 4.13
N GLY A 66 -7.51 -20.56 4.88
CA GLY A 66 -8.77 -21.08 4.31
C GLY A 66 -8.51 -22.19 3.30
N PRO A 67 -8.79 -21.99 1.99
CA PRO A 67 -8.59 -23.01 0.96
C PRO A 67 -7.11 -23.31 0.68
N SER A 68 -6.22 -22.34 0.87
CA SER A 68 -4.77 -22.44 0.62
C SER A 68 -3.96 -22.60 1.91
N GLN A 69 -2.68 -22.95 1.74
CA GLN A 69 -1.66 -22.98 2.80
C GLN A 69 -0.42 -22.23 2.29
N ILE A 70 0.21 -21.49 3.18
CA ILE A 70 1.54 -20.91 2.94
C ILE A 70 2.58 -21.78 3.63
N LEU A 71 3.59 -22.18 2.87
CA LEU A 71 4.76 -22.92 3.30
C LEU A 71 5.97 -22.02 3.04
N ALA A 72 6.80 -21.77 4.06
CA ALA A 72 7.86 -20.78 3.94
C ALA A 72 9.14 -21.22 4.65
N ILE A 73 10.29 -20.86 4.07
CA ILE A 73 11.61 -21.02 4.68
C ILE A 73 12.39 -19.71 4.63
N SER A 74 13.17 -19.42 5.66
CA SER A 74 14.20 -18.39 5.55
C SER A 74 15.41 -18.92 4.79
N ALA A 75 16.15 -18.03 4.13
CA ALA A 75 17.34 -18.39 3.36
C ALA A 75 18.38 -17.26 3.38
N PRO A 76 19.67 -17.59 3.10
CA PRO A 76 20.68 -16.58 2.82
C PRO A 76 20.24 -15.67 1.67
N ILE A 77 20.65 -14.40 1.72
CA ILE A 77 20.22 -13.39 0.74
C ILE A 77 20.71 -13.69 -0.68
N ASP A 78 21.78 -14.44 -0.79
CA ASP A 78 22.40 -14.92 -2.03
C ASP A 78 22.01 -16.37 -2.39
N GLY A 79 20.88 -16.87 -1.84
CA GLY A 79 20.35 -18.22 -2.08
C GLY A 79 18.83 -18.25 -2.23
N LEU A 80 18.18 -17.13 -2.55
CA LEU A 80 16.71 -17.01 -2.55
C LEU A 80 16.03 -17.80 -3.66
N LEU A 81 16.68 -17.97 -4.83
CA LEU A 81 16.17 -18.80 -5.91
C LEU A 81 16.28 -20.28 -5.56
N SER A 82 17.42 -20.71 -5.02
CA SER A 82 17.59 -22.07 -4.51
C SER A 82 16.59 -22.40 -3.42
N ALA A 83 16.23 -21.42 -2.58
CA ALA A 83 15.20 -21.60 -1.55
C ALA A 83 13.81 -21.89 -2.14
N THR A 84 13.40 -21.29 -3.27
CA THR A 84 12.14 -21.66 -3.94
C THR A 84 12.16 -23.11 -4.40
N HIS A 85 13.25 -23.55 -5.06
CA HIS A 85 13.38 -24.94 -5.50
C HIS A 85 13.38 -25.95 -4.33
N ILE A 86 13.97 -25.59 -3.18
CA ILE A 86 13.93 -26.42 -1.97
C ILE A 86 12.49 -26.60 -1.47
N THR A 87 11.67 -25.53 -1.45
CA THR A 87 10.27 -25.63 -1.00
C THR A 87 9.40 -26.42 -1.97
N GLU A 88 9.62 -26.23 -3.28
CA GLU A 88 8.92 -26.93 -4.37
C GLU A 88 9.22 -28.43 -4.34
N TRP A 89 10.49 -28.83 -4.30
CA TRP A 89 10.86 -30.23 -4.19
C TRP A 89 10.26 -30.88 -2.93
N ALA A 90 10.32 -30.21 -1.78
CA ALA A 90 9.78 -30.76 -0.55
C ALA A 90 8.26 -30.96 -0.62
N TRP A 91 7.55 -30.12 -1.41
CA TRP A 91 6.12 -30.31 -1.69
C TRP A 91 5.87 -31.52 -2.59
N GLU A 92 6.58 -31.66 -3.69
CA GLU A 92 6.50 -32.81 -4.58
C GLU A 92 6.82 -34.12 -3.84
N ALA A 93 7.87 -34.13 -3.03
CA ALA A 93 8.22 -35.27 -2.19
C ALA A 93 7.17 -35.57 -1.11
N ALA A 94 6.42 -34.56 -0.63
CA ALA A 94 5.30 -34.78 0.27
C ALA A 94 4.10 -35.42 -0.45
N LEU A 95 3.84 -35.06 -1.70
CA LEU A 95 2.82 -35.68 -2.54
C LEU A 95 3.18 -37.15 -2.85
N THR A 96 4.46 -37.46 -3.10
CA THR A 96 4.95 -38.84 -3.31
C THR A 96 4.67 -39.72 -2.12
N LYS A 97 4.75 -39.21 -0.87
CA LYS A 97 4.38 -39.96 0.36
C LYS A 97 2.89 -40.38 0.37
N LEU A 98 2.05 -39.70 -0.39
CA LEU A 98 0.64 -40.01 -0.56
C LEU A 98 0.34 -40.70 -1.91
N LYS A 99 1.37 -41.05 -2.70
CA LYS A 99 1.28 -41.63 -4.04
C LYS A 99 0.51 -40.75 -5.03
N LEU A 100 0.65 -39.41 -4.90
CA LEU A 100 -0.02 -38.42 -5.76
C LEU A 100 0.94 -37.79 -6.78
N ALA A 101 2.25 -38.00 -6.65
CA ALA A 101 3.29 -37.53 -7.57
C ALA A 101 4.54 -38.41 -7.42
N ASP A 102 5.48 -38.23 -8.34
CA ASP A 102 6.84 -38.78 -8.25
C ASP A 102 7.82 -37.62 -8.04
N ALA A 103 8.73 -37.77 -7.10
CA ALA A 103 9.78 -36.80 -6.83
C ALA A 103 11.15 -37.46 -6.82
N THR A 104 12.16 -36.70 -7.19
CA THR A 104 13.58 -37.08 -7.10
C THR A 104 13.95 -37.49 -5.66
N SER A 105 14.83 -38.46 -5.53
CA SER A 105 15.28 -38.91 -4.20
C SER A 105 15.98 -37.79 -3.42
N LEU A 106 15.99 -37.91 -2.08
CA LEU A 106 16.64 -36.90 -1.22
C LEU A 106 18.16 -36.80 -1.49
N SER A 107 18.80 -37.86 -1.95
CA SER A 107 20.23 -37.84 -2.29
C SER A 107 20.48 -37.03 -3.56
N GLU A 108 19.80 -37.38 -4.65
CA GLU A 108 19.94 -36.72 -5.94
C GLU A 108 19.58 -35.23 -5.89
N VAL A 109 18.49 -34.87 -5.19
CA VAL A 109 18.13 -33.45 -5.05
C VAL A 109 19.14 -32.69 -4.19
N THR A 110 19.79 -33.35 -3.21
CA THR A 110 20.83 -32.69 -2.39
C THR A 110 21.99 -32.23 -3.28
N ASP A 111 22.47 -33.10 -4.17
CA ASP A 111 23.59 -32.80 -5.08
C ASP A 111 23.20 -31.69 -6.09
N ASP A 112 21.99 -31.74 -6.63
CA ASP A 112 21.46 -30.68 -7.50
C ASP A 112 21.35 -29.34 -6.77
N MET A 113 20.78 -29.32 -5.55
CA MET A 113 20.64 -28.10 -4.76
C MET A 113 21.99 -27.51 -4.36
N LEU A 114 22.96 -28.31 -3.96
CA LEU A 114 24.32 -27.82 -3.70
C LEU A 114 24.94 -27.15 -4.92
N GLY A 115 24.75 -27.76 -6.12
CA GLY A 115 25.18 -27.15 -7.37
C GLY A 115 24.46 -25.84 -7.70
N ARG A 116 23.15 -25.73 -7.44
CA ARG A 116 22.37 -24.49 -7.63
C ARG A 116 22.82 -23.40 -6.66
N ILE A 117 22.93 -23.74 -5.37
CA ILE A 117 23.40 -22.82 -4.33
C ILE A 117 24.79 -22.29 -4.66
N ALA A 118 25.71 -23.14 -5.11
CA ALA A 118 27.06 -22.72 -5.49
C ALA A 118 27.07 -21.76 -6.70
N ARG A 119 26.15 -21.94 -7.66
CA ARG A 119 26.03 -21.03 -8.81
C ARG A 119 25.35 -19.70 -8.45
N GLU A 120 24.43 -19.71 -7.48
CA GLU A 120 23.71 -18.50 -7.01
C GLU A 120 24.56 -17.70 -6.02
N ALA A 121 25.40 -18.37 -5.24
CA ALA A 121 26.18 -17.78 -4.16
C ALA A 121 27.04 -16.59 -4.60
N ARG A 122 26.96 -15.52 -3.81
CA ARG A 122 27.78 -14.31 -3.94
C ARG A 122 28.43 -14.01 -2.58
N PRO A 123 29.58 -14.62 -2.26
CA PRO A 123 30.18 -14.51 -0.92
C PRO A 123 30.43 -13.08 -0.45
N GLY A 124 30.85 -12.17 -1.34
CA GLY A 124 31.03 -10.74 -1.05
C GLY A 124 29.71 -10.08 -0.64
N LEU A 125 28.61 -10.34 -1.36
CA LEU A 125 27.28 -9.86 -1.01
C LEU A 125 26.83 -10.39 0.36
N ALA A 126 26.98 -11.69 0.60
CA ALA A 126 26.60 -12.31 1.88
C ALA A 126 27.43 -11.77 3.05
N ALA A 127 28.72 -11.51 2.84
CA ALA A 127 29.61 -10.93 3.85
C ALA A 127 29.20 -9.49 4.21
N LEU A 128 28.96 -8.64 3.19
CA LEU A 128 28.50 -7.25 3.37
C LEU A 128 27.13 -7.20 4.04
N TYR A 129 26.18 -8.02 3.58
CA TYR A 129 24.83 -8.09 4.15
C TYR A 129 24.88 -8.46 5.65
N ARG A 130 25.68 -9.46 6.02
CA ARG A 130 25.88 -9.83 7.44
C ARG A 130 26.54 -8.73 8.25
N ALA A 131 27.61 -8.11 7.70
CA ALA A 131 28.32 -7.03 8.37
C ALA A 131 27.44 -5.79 8.60
N ALA A 132 26.59 -5.43 7.65
CA ALA A 132 25.63 -4.35 7.74
C ALA A 132 24.53 -4.66 8.78
N ASN A 133 23.93 -5.85 8.73
CA ASN A 133 22.88 -6.25 9.67
C ASN A 133 23.36 -6.26 11.12
N LEU A 134 24.58 -6.74 11.40
CA LEU A 134 25.18 -6.68 12.72
C LEU A 134 25.31 -5.25 13.26
N ARG A 135 25.37 -4.26 12.39
CA ARG A 135 25.49 -2.82 12.70
C ARG A 135 24.19 -2.06 12.55
N ARG A 136 23.10 -2.76 12.20
CA ARG A 136 21.79 -2.16 11.90
C ARG A 136 21.87 -1.08 10.80
N ILE A 137 22.70 -1.30 9.81
CA ILE A 137 22.81 -0.43 8.64
C ILE A 137 21.84 -0.97 7.58
N PRO A 138 20.94 -0.13 7.04
CA PRO A 138 20.02 -0.54 5.99
C PRO A 138 20.76 -1.06 4.77
N VAL A 139 20.26 -2.19 4.24
CA VAL A 139 20.73 -2.78 2.99
C VAL A 139 19.57 -2.87 2.02
N LEU A 140 19.69 -2.22 0.88
CA LEU A 140 18.71 -2.27 -0.18
C LEU A 140 19.29 -3.02 -1.38
N LEU A 141 18.59 -4.06 -1.82
CA LEU A 141 19.01 -4.91 -2.92
C LEU A 141 18.16 -4.68 -4.16
N SER A 142 18.80 -4.63 -5.32
CA SER A 142 18.18 -4.77 -6.64
C SER A 142 18.75 -5.99 -7.36
N GLU A 143 18.52 -6.12 -8.66
CA GLU A 143 19.03 -7.26 -9.45
C GLU A 143 20.55 -7.25 -9.57
N ASN A 144 21.16 -6.06 -9.67
CA ASN A 144 22.58 -5.89 -9.97
C ASN A 144 23.37 -5.05 -8.97
N GLU A 145 22.71 -4.53 -7.92
CA GLU A 145 23.31 -3.55 -7.02
C GLU A 145 22.89 -3.79 -5.57
N LEU A 146 23.78 -3.47 -4.68
CA LEU A 146 23.55 -3.31 -3.24
C LEU A 146 23.76 -1.84 -2.85
N SER A 147 22.90 -1.30 -1.99
CA SER A 147 23.22 -0.05 -1.31
C SER A 147 23.27 -0.24 0.20
N LEU A 148 24.19 0.48 0.83
CA LEU A 148 24.36 0.60 2.28
C LEU A 148 23.97 2.00 2.71
N GLY A 149 23.10 2.09 3.73
CA GLY A 149 22.53 3.35 4.18
C GLY A 149 21.39 3.83 3.29
N GLU A 150 20.85 5.00 3.63
CA GLU A 150 19.66 5.59 3.01
C GLU A 150 19.84 7.07 2.70
N GLY A 151 19.19 7.54 1.62
CA GLY A 151 19.14 8.94 1.21
C GLY A 151 20.51 9.55 1.04
N VAL A 152 20.73 10.72 1.62
CA VAL A 152 22.02 11.43 1.62
C VAL A 152 23.19 10.61 2.18
N ASN A 153 22.89 9.55 2.92
CA ASN A 153 23.86 8.64 3.51
C ASN A 153 24.06 7.35 2.69
N ALA A 154 23.29 7.15 1.60
CA ALA A 154 23.34 5.94 0.79
C ALA A 154 24.67 5.84 0.01
N ARG A 155 25.20 4.61 -0.08
CA ARG A 155 26.29 4.25 -0.98
C ARG A 155 25.86 3.05 -1.79
N VAL A 156 25.89 3.16 -3.10
CA VAL A 156 25.47 2.12 -4.04
C VAL A 156 26.69 1.45 -4.65
N TYR A 157 26.67 0.12 -4.66
CA TYR A 157 27.76 -0.71 -5.18
C TYR A 157 27.18 -1.72 -6.19
N PRO A 158 27.71 -1.79 -7.41
CA PRO A 158 27.41 -2.89 -8.34
C PRO A 158 27.83 -4.24 -7.75
N PHE A 159 27.13 -5.32 -8.06
CA PHE A 159 27.50 -6.65 -7.54
C PHE A 159 28.86 -7.14 -8.03
N ASP A 160 29.35 -6.63 -9.16
CA ASP A 160 30.65 -6.98 -9.72
C ASP A 160 31.80 -6.17 -9.11
N ASP A 161 31.50 -5.15 -8.30
CA ASP A 161 32.46 -4.27 -7.63
C ASP A 161 32.06 -4.00 -6.18
N LEU A 162 31.88 -5.07 -5.41
CA LEU A 162 31.55 -4.99 -3.99
C LEU A 162 32.81 -4.79 -3.15
N PRO A 163 32.85 -3.77 -2.26
CA PRO A 163 33.97 -3.60 -1.36
C PRO A 163 34.01 -4.72 -0.31
N GLU A 164 35.21 -5.00 0.18
CA GLU A 164 35.35 -5.88 1.36
C GLU A 164 34.76 -5.19 2.61
N PRO A 165 34.15 -5.96 3.53
CA PRO A 165 33.58 -5.39 4.76
C PRO A 165 34.55 -4.53 5.57
N GLY A 166 35.87 -4.80 5.48
CA GLY A 166 36.91 -4.04 6.16
C GLY A 166 37.19 -2.66 5.55
N GLU A 167 36.84 -2.45 4.29
CA GLU A 167 37.07 -1.20 3.56
C GLU A 167 35.98 -0.16 3.80
N ILE A 168 34.82 -0.57 4.35
CA ILE A 168 33.70 0.33 4.57
C ILE A 168 33.89 1.11 5.86
N ALA A 169 33.76 2.43 5.76
CA ALA A 169 33.76 3.33 6.91
C ALA A 169 32.44 3.25 7.69
N TRP A 170 32.23 2.15 8.44
CA TRP A 170 31.04 1.91 9.26
C TRP A 170 30.76 2.98 10.35
N ARG A 171 31.66 3.93 10.55
CA ARG A 171 31.60 4.94 11.63
C ARG A 171 30.84 6.21 11.25
N LEU A 172 30.12 6.23 10.12
CA LEU A 172 29.23 7.34 9.80
C LEU A 172 28.19 7.49 10.92
N LYS A 173 27.98 8.72 11.40
CA LYS A 173 27.10 9.01 12.54
C LYS A 173 25.63 8.64 12.29
N ARG A 174 25.18 8.61 11.04
CA ARG A 174 23.85 8.19 10.60
C ARG A 174 23.97 7.45 9.28
N HIS A 175 23.29 6.32 9.18
CA HIS A 175 23.14 5.54 7.94
C HIS A 175 21.71 5.60 7.40
N GLN A 176 20.79 6.17 8.15
CA GLN A 176 19.37 6.27 7.86
C GLN A 176 18.94 7.71 7.72
N VAL A 177 17.85 7.93 6.99
CA VAL A 177 17.09 9.19 6.98
C VAL A 177 15.76 8.98 7.71
N PRO A 178 15.15 10.00 8.32
CA PRO A 178 13.82 9.88 8.89
C PRO A 178 12.85 9.30 7.86
N THR A 179 12.21 8.18 8.22
CA THR A 179 11.42 7.39 7.25
C THR A 179 10.03 7.08 7.81
N VAL A 180 8.99 7.36 7.01
CA VAL A 180 7.60 7.03 7.32
C VAL A 180 7.05 6.01 6.34
N LEU A 181 6.46 4.93 6.87
CA LEU A 181 5.74 3.92 6.09
C LEU A 181 4.24 4.18 6.17
N VAL A 182 3.56 4.35 5.03
CA VAL A 182 2.12 4.62 4.98
C VAL A 182 1.39 3.51 4.25
N THR A 183 0.47 2.84 4.94
CA THR A 183 -0.40 1.80 4.36
C THR A 183 -1.87 2.04 4.71
N GLY A 184 -2.75 1.25 4.13
CA GLY A 184 -4.19 1.30 4.32
C GLY A 184 -4.94 0.81 3.09
N THR A 185 -6.25 0.71 3.14
CA THR A 185 -7.06 0.46 1.94
C THR A 185 -7.15 1.72 1.11
N ASN A 186 -7.70 2.77 1.67
CA ASN A 186 -7.89 4.08 1.02
C ASN A 186 -7.05 5.17 1.70
N GLY A 187 -6.76 6.26 0.99
CA GLY A 187 -6.12 7.44 1.54
C GLY A 187 -4.59 7.43 1.59
N LYS A 188 -3.92 6.32 1.26
CA LYS A 188 -2.45 6.19 1.30
C LYS A 188 -1.74 7.31 0.54
N THR A 189 -2.00 7.43 -0.74
CA THR A 189 -1.35 8.40 -1.65
C THR A 189 -1.56 9.84 -1.18
N THR A 190 -2.80 10.20 -0.80
CA THR A 190 -3.12 11.54 -0.28
C THR A 190 -2.37 11.82 1.03
N THR A 191 -2.33 10.84 1.96
CA THR A 191 -1.60 10.97 3.22
C THR A 191 -0.10 11.12 2.98
N VAL A 192 0.49 10.34 2.07
CA VAL A 192 1.91 10.43 1.68
C VAL A 192 2.24 11.81 1.14
N ARG A 193 1.47 12.32 0.18
CA ARG A 193 1.74 13.62 -0.46
C ARG A 193 1.53 14.79 0.50
N LEU A 194 0.46 14.76 1.29
CA LEU A 194 0.24 15.78 2.31
C LEU A 194 1.35 15.76 3.37
N LEU A 195 1.75 14.58 3.85
CA LEU A 195 2.85 14.45 4.79
C LEU A 195 4.17 14.94 4.20
N ALA A 196 4.47 14.58 2.94
CA ALA A 196 5.66 15.09 2.25
C ALA A 196 5.65 16.63 2.16
N ARG A 197 4.49 17.24 1.86
CA ARG A 197 4.32 18.70 1.86
C ARG A 197 4.55 19.32 3.25
N ILE A 198 4.03 18.69 4.31
CA ILE A 198 4.24 19.15 5.69
C ILE A 198 5.73 19.12 6.03
N LEU A 199 6.40 18.01 5.77
CA LEU A 199 7.81 17.80 6.12
C LEU A 199 8.76 18.69 5.31
N SER A 200 8.41 19.05 4.07
CA SER A 200 9.22 19.97 3.24
C SER A 200 9.19 21.42 3.75
N GLY A 201 8.24 21.78 4.62
CA GLY A 201 8.17 23.12 5.23
C GLY A 201 9.41 23.50 6.05
N GLY A 202 10.17 22.53 6.53
CA GLY A 202 11.46 22.74 7.21
C GLY A 202 12.65 22.98 6.28
N GLY A 203 12.46 23.09 4.97
CA GLY A 203 13.52 23.27 3.97
C GLY A 203 14.28 21.99 3.60
N GLN A 204 13.87 20.84 4.13
CA GLN A 204 14.48 19.53 3.85
C GLN A 204 13.95 18.94 2.54
N SER A 205 14.83 18.22 1.84
CA SER A 205 14.46 17.51 0.61
C SER A 205 13.74 16.21 0.95
N VAL A 206 12.42 16.20 0.77
CA VAL A 206 11.57 15.04 1.05
C VAL A 206 11.46 14.18 -0.20
N GLY A 207 11.87 12.90 -0.08
CA GLY A 207 11.62 11.88 -1.09
C GLY A 207 10.36 11.09 -0.76
N PHE A 208 9.51 10.82 -1.75
CA PHE A 208 8.37 9.94 -1.55
C PHE A 208 8.06 9.08 -2.78
N CYS A 209 7.44 7.94 -2.55
CA CYS A 209 6.87 7.09 -3.60
C CYS A 209 5.37 6.88 -3.37
N SER A 210 4.63 6.75 -4.46
CA SER A 210 3.18 6.57 -4.44
C SER A 210 2.72 5.69 -5.60
N THR A 211 1.42 5.43 -5.67
CA THR A 211 0.76 4.71 -6.80
C THR A 211 0.99 5.39 -8.14
N ASP A 212 1.29 6.70 -8.19
CA ASP A 212 1.32 7.43 -9.45
C ASP A 212 2.74 7.87 -9.86
N PHE A 213 3.65 8.05 -8.92
CA PHE A 213 5.03 8.49 -9.20
C PHE A 213 5.97 8.41 -8.00
N VAL A 214 7.27 8.54 -8.29
CA VAL A 214 8.35 8.79 -7.32
C VAL A 214 8.83 10.22 -7.48
N GLN A 215 8.96 10.95 -6.37
CA GLN A 215 9.42 12.35 -6.35
C GLN A 215 10.47 12.58 -5.25
N ILE A 216 11.46 13.41 -5.54
CA ILE A 216 12.49 13.87 -4.58
C ILE A 216 12.52 15.40 -4.62
N GLY A 217 12.21 16.04 -3.50
CA GLY A 217 12.00 17.49 -3.48
C GLY A 217 10.93 17.90 -4.49
N THR A 218 11.30 18.66 -5.52
CA THR A 218 10.40 19.10 -6.60
C THR A 218 10.51 18.25 -7.87
N GLU A 219 11.47 17.32 -7.95
CA GLU A 219 11.75 16.53 -9.14
C GLU A 219 10.94 15.22 -9.14
N VAL A 220 10.15 14.99 -10.18
CA VAL A 220 9.48 13.70 -10.43
C VAL A 220 10.43 12.80 -11.21
N LEU A 221 10.94 11.76 -10.56
CA LEU A 221 11.91 10.83 -11.16
C LEU A 221 11.28 9.84 -12.13
N LYS A 222 10.12 9.32 -11.78
CA LYS A 222 9.40 8.28 -12.56
C LYS A 222 7.91 8.39 -12.32
N ARG A 223 7.12 8.10 -13.36
CA ARG A 223 5.65 8.03 -13.34
C ARG A 223 5.21 6.60 -13.62
N ASP A 224 4.59 5.96 -12.66
CA ASP A 224 3.94 4.64 -12.66
C ASP A 224 3.60 4.26 -11.22
N ASP A 225 3.04 3.05 -10.99
CA ASP A 225 2.78 2.52 -9.65
C ASP A 225 4.09 2.10 -8.96
N TYR A 226 4.53 2.96 -8.08
CA TYR A 226 5.70 2.77 -7.21
C TYR A 226 5.35 2.60 -5.73
N SER A 227 4.11 2.20 -5.40
CA SER A 227 3.64 1.97 -4.03
C SER A 227 4.20 0.68 -3.38
N GLY A 228 5.37 0.24 -3.79
CA GLY A 228 6.00 -1.00 -3.33
C GLY A 228 7.51 -0.89 -3.14
N PRO A 229 8.19 -2.04 -2.96
CA PRO A 229 9.62 -2.09 -2.64
C PRO A 229 10.53 -1.39 -3.66
N THR A 230 10.13 -1.36 -4.94
CA THR A 230 10.90 -0.68 -5.99
C THR A 230 10.88 0.84 -5.79
N GLY A 231 9.71 1.44 -5.53
CA GLY A 231 9.61 2.86 -5.22
C GLY A 231 10.36 3.24 -3.95
N ALA A 232 10.23 2.43 -2.90
CA ALA A 232 10.97 2.63 -1.66
C ALA A 232 12.49 2.64 -1.89
N ARG A 233 13.03 1.69 -2.69
CA ARG A 233 14.46 1.70 -3.05
C ARG A 233 14.87 2.94 -3.82
N MET A 234 14.07 3.39 -4.79
CA MET A 234 14.40 4.60 -5.57
C MET A 234 14.50 5.82 -4.66
N VAL A 235 13.56 6.00 -3.73
CA VAL A 235 13.60 7.10 -2.75
C VAL A 235 14.80 6.97 -1.82
N LEU A 236 15.00 5.81 -1.21
CA LEU A 236 16.02 5.59 -0.18
C LEU A 236 17.45 5.49 -0.73
N ARG A 237 17.64 5.30 -2.03
CA ARG A 237 18.96 5.35 -2.69
C ARG A 237 19.32 6.72 -3.23
N HIS A 238 18.35 7.62 -3.34
CA HIS A 238 18.57 8.90 -3.97
C HIS A 238 19.39 9.84 -3.08
N PRO A 239 20.53 10.38 -3.56
CA PRO A 239 21.48 11.14 -2.72
C PRO A 239 20.92 12.45 -2.18
N ASN A 240 19.81 12.94 -2.72
CA ASN A 240 19.16 14.16 -2.25
C ASN A 240 17.98 13.88 -1.30
N THR A 241 17.71 12.64 -0.93
CA THR A 241 16.65 12.33 0.03
C THR A 241 17.14 12.55 1.45
N GLU A 242 16.58 13.54 2.14
CA GLU A 242 16.86 13.83 3.55
C GLU A 242 15.77 13.27 4.48
N ILE A 243 14.53 13.15 3.98
CA ILE A 243 13.40 12.50 4.66
C ILE A 243 12.68 11.61 3.64
N ALA A 244 12.23 10.43 4.03
CA ALA A 244 11.50 9.52 3.16
C ALA A 244 10.06 9.30 3.63
N VAL A 245 9.08 9.41 2.72
CA VAL A 245 7.68 9.07 2.95
C VAL A 245 7.25 8.02 1.93
N LEU A 246 7.03 6.80 2.39
CA LEU A 246 6.89 5.63 1.51
C LEU A 246 5.48 5.06 1.55
N GLU A 247 4.79 5.08 0.42
CA GLU A 247 3.55 4.34 0.26
C GLU A 247 3.85 2.85 0.21
N VAL A 248 3.15 2.07 1.04
CA VAL A 248 3.33 0.62 1.15
C VAL A 248 2.02 -0.08 0.81
N ALA A 249 1.88 -0.49 -0.46
CA ALA A 249 0.74 -1.27 -0.90
C ALA A 249 0.85 -2.73 -0.45
N ARG A 250 -0.30 -3.34 -0.16
CA ARG A 250 -0.43 -4.74 0.25
C ARG A 250 0.28 -5.70 -0.70
N GLY A 251 0.07 -5.53 -2.01
CA GLY A 251 0.62 -6.41 -3.03
C GLY A 251 2.14 -6.50 -3.00
N GLY A 252 2.82 -5.36 -2.84
CA GLY A 252 4.28 -5.28 -2.72
C GLY A 252 4.80 -6.04 -1.50
N MET A 253 4.19 -5.79 -0.32
CA MET A 253 4.54 -6.48 0.93
C MET A 253 4.38 -7.99 0.85
N LEU A 254 3.28 -8.48 0.28
CA LEU A 254 2.99 -9.91 0.22
C LEU A 254 3.85 -10.64 -0.81
N ARG A 255 4.20 -9.96 -1.93
CA ARG A 255 4.99 -10.57 -3.01
C ARG A 255 6.50 -10.54 -2.78
N ARG A 256 7.04 -9.47 -2.21
CA ARG A 256 8.49 -9.24 -2.10
C ARG A 256 8.97 -9.02 -0.66
N GLY A 257 8.04 -8.75 0.28
CA GLY A 257 8.38 -8.32 1.64
C GLY A 257 8.75 -6.84 1.71
N LEU A 258 8.94 -6.35 2.94
CA LEU A 258 9.43 -5.02 3.24
C LEU A 258 10.96 -5.01 3.09
N GLN A 259 11.49 -4.05 2.36
CA GLN A 259 12.94 -3.84 2.28
C GLN A 259 13.44 -2.77 3.26
N VAL A 260 12.52 -2.01 3.85
CA VAL A 260 12.81 -0.98 4.84
C VAL A 260 12.96 -1.62 6.21
N ILE A 261 13.97 -1.22 6.93
CA ILE A 261 14.20 -1.58 8.33
C ILE A 261 14.38 -0.31 9.16
N ASP A 262 14.00 -0.38 10.45
CA ASP A 262 14.18 0.69 11.43
C ASP A 262 13.57 2.05 11.02
N ALA A 263 12.43 2.06 10.28
CA ALA A 263 11.68 3.29 9.99
C ALA A 263 11.13 3.92 11.28
N ASP A 264 11.00 5.25 11.27
CA ASP A 264 10.67 6.06 12.45
C ASP A 264 9.18 6.08 12.79
N VAL A 265 8.29 5.99 11.79
CA VAL A 265 6.84 6.03 11.98
C VAL A 265 6.14 5.09 11.00
N GLY A 266 5.15 4.35 11.49
CA GLY A 266 4.20 3.60 10.66
C GLY A 266 2.82 4.25 10.68
N VAL A 267 2.12 4.27 9.54
CA VAL A 267 0.76 4.80 9.42
C VAL A 267 -0.16 3.76 8.82
N VAL A 268 -1.28 3.46 9.48
CA VAL A 268 -2.37 2.63 8.95
C VAL A 268 -3.64 3.47 8.87
N THR A 269 -4.01 3.86 7.63
CA THR A 269 -5.13 4.81 7.42
C THR A 269 -6.49 4.19 7.69
N ASN A 270 -6.76 3.00 7.14
CA ASN A 270 -7.99 2.24 7.32
C ASN A 270 -7.89 0.82 6.76
N VAL A 271 -8.88 -0.01 7.11
CA VAL A 271 -9.07 -1.37 6.59
C VAL A 271 -10.50 -1.51 6.07
N ALA A 272 -10.68 -1.49 4.77
CA ALA A 272 -11.97 -1.63 4.10
C ALA A 272 -11.91 -2.77 3.07
N ASN A 273 -13.08 -3.16 2.55
CA ASN A 273 -13.18 -4.25 1.59
C ASN A 273 -12.50 -3.90 0.26
N ASP A 274 -11.33 -4.47 0.04
CA ASP A 274 -10.57 -4.31 -1.20
C ASP A 274 -9.65 -5.51 -1.42
N HIS A 275 -9.68 -6.09 -2.63
CA HIS A 275 -8.88 -7.25 -3.00
C HIS A 275 -8.99 -8.46 -2.04
N LEU A 276 -10.14 -8.74 -1.46
CA LEU A 276 -10.37 -9.99 -0.75
C LEU A 276 -10.41 -11.16 -1.72
N GLY A 277 -9.88 -12.32 -1.29
CA GLY A 277 -9.70 -13.50 -2.11
C GLY A 277 -8.32 -13.66 -2.75
N GLU A 278 -7.51 -12.58 -2.78
CA GLU A 278 -6.16 -12.61 -3.35
C GLU A 278 -5.08 -12.86 -2.29
N ASN A 279 -4.02 -13.57 -2.69
CA ASN A 279 -2.86 -13.89 -1.84
C ASN A 279 -3.26 -14.47 -0.47
N GLY A 280 -4.33 -15.29 -0.43
CA GLY A 280 -4.80 -15.93 0.79
C GLY A 280 -5.48 -15.02 1.81
N ILE A 281 -5.84 -13.78 1.45
CA ILE A 281 -6.53 -12.81 2.32
C ILE A 281 -8.03 -12.86 2.02
N HIS A 282 -8.82 -13.48 2.88
CA HIS A 282 -10.26 -13.72 2.67
C HIS A 282 -11.14 -12.90 3.62
N THR A 283 -10.59 -12.30 4.67
CA THR A 283 -11.35 -11.52 5.66
C THR A 283 -10.72 -10.17 5.92
N LEU A 284 -11.51 -9.20 6.39
CA LEU A 284 -11.02 -7.88 6.77
C LEU A 284 -9.99 -7.96 7.92
N MET A 285 -10.11 -8.93 8.83
CA MET A 285 -9.12 -9.12 9.88
C MET A 285 -7.77 -9.64 9.35
N GLN A 286 -7.78 -10.53 8.35
CA GLN A 286 -6.56 -10.96 7.65
C GLN A 286 -5.96 -9.80 6.84
N LEU A 287 -6.81 -8.93 6.26
CA LEU A 287 -6.36 -7.74 5.56
C LEU A 287 -5.72 -6.73 6.53
N ALA A 288 -6.31 -6.55 7.73
CA ALA A 288 -5.68 -5.76 8.80
C ALA A 288 -4.31 -6.32 9.16
N GLU A 289 -4.21 -7.63 9.40
CA GLU A 289 -2.93 -8.28 9.72
C GLU A 289 -1.88 -8.06 8.62
N ALA A 290 -2.27 -8.17 7.34
CA ALA A 290 -1.38 -7.90 6.21
C ALA A 290 -0.91 -6.45 6.21
N LYS A 291 -1.79 -5.47 6.44
CA LYS A 291 -1.41 -4.04 6.49
C LYS A 291 -0.49 -3.73 7.67
N PHE A 292 -0.81 -4.26 8.85
CA PHE A 292 0.04 -4.09 10.03
C PHE A 292 1.40 -4.80 9.93
N THR A 293 1.69 -5.54 8.86
CA THR A 293 3.04 -6.05 8.58
C THR A 293 4.08 -4.93 8.50
N ILE A 294 3.69 -3.68 8.20
CA ILE A 294 4.60 -2.52 8.21
C ILE A 294 5.35 -2.36 9.54
N VAL A 295 4.79 -2.81 10.67
CA VAL A 295 5.46 -2.73 11.98
C VAL A 295 6.78 -3.53 12.03
N ARG A 296 6.96 -4.49 11.13
CA ARG A 296 8.21 -5.25 11.00
C ARG A 296 9.34 -4.45 10.36
N GLY A 297 9.00 -3.34 9.69
CA GLY A 297 9.96 -2.39 9.13
C GLY A 297 10.28 -1.22 10.05
N LEU A 298 9.66 -1.15 11.23
CA LEU A 298 9.84 -0.04 12.15
C LEU A 298 10.99 -0.29 13.14
N ALA A 299 11.64 0.78 13.56
CA ALA A 299 12.58 0.75 14.67
C ALA A 299 11.91 0.29 15.97
N ALA A 300 12.68 -0.31 16.86
CA ALA A 300 12.18 -0.71 18.17
C ALA A 300 11.66 0.52 18.93
N GLY A 301 10.38 0.49 19.33
CA GLY A 301 9.73 1.61 20.01
C GLY A 301 9.24 2.75 19.12
N ALA A 302 9.43 2.67 17.80
CA ALA A 302 8.85 3.63 16.86
C ALA A 302 7.31 3.60 16.91
N PRO A 303 6.64 4.77 16.87
CA PRO A 303 5.19 4.85 16.98
C PRO A 303 4.47 4.37 15.71
N VAL A 304 3.25 3.85 15.93
CA VAL A 304 2.31 3.53 14.86
C VAL A 304 1.12 4.48 14.94
N VAL A 305 0.84 5.20 13.87
CA VAL A 305 -0.35 6.05 13.70
C VAL A 305 -1.51 5.18 13.22
N VAL A 306 -2.61 5.17 13.98
CA VAL A 306 -3.72 4.23 13.77
C VAL A 306 -5.07 4.96 13.83
N ASN A 307 -5.96 4.60 12.89
CA ASN A 307 -7.31 5.12 12.84
C ASN A 307 -8.18 4.58 14.00
N ALA A 308 -8.65 5.47 14.87
CA ALA A 308 -9.50 5.14 16.00
C ALA A 308 -10.96 4.89 15.59
N ASP A 309 -11.38 5.38 14.41
CA ASP A 309 -12.75 5.19 13.92
C ASP A 309 -12.92 3.86 13.19
N ASP A 310 -11.80 3.21 12.78
CA ASP A 310 -11.80 1.92 12.11
C ASP A 310 -11.70 0.75 13.11
N GLU A 311 -12.71 -0.11 13.12
CA GLU A 311 -12.80 -1.24 14.06
C GLU A 311 -11.68 -2.26 13.87
N HIS A 312 -11.31 -2.57 12.64
CA HIS A 312 -10.27 -3.55 12.32
C HIS A 312 -8.88 -3.02 12.71
N CYS A 313 -8.66 -1.72 12.47
CA CYS A 313 -7.46 -1.02 12.94
C CYS A 313 -7.35 -1.07 14.47
N ARG A 314 -8.44 -0.71 15.21
CA ARG A 314 -8.46 -0.80 16.68
C ARG A 314 -8.20 -2.20 17.19
N THR A 315 -8.87 -3.19 16.61
CA THR A 315 -8.78 -4.58 17.06
C THR A 315 -7.36 -5.13 16.87
N TYR A 316 -6.71 -4.80 15.75
CA TYR A 316 -5.34 -5.25 15.53
C TYR A 316 -4.32 -4.47 16.36
N ALA A 317 -4.45 -3.16 16.46
CA ALA A 317 -3.54 -2.28 17.20
C ALA A 317 -3.40 -2.67 18.67
N ARG A 318 -4.47 -3.19 19.30
CA ARG A 318 -4.43 -3.69 20.70
C ARG A 318 -3.40 -4.82 20.93
N LYS A 319 -2.96 -5.51 19.88
CA LYS A 319 -1.98 -6.61 19.94
C LYS A 319 -0.54 -6.11 19.83
N LEU A 320 -0.33 -4.87 19.39
CA LEU A 320 0.99 -4.31 19.15
C LEU A 320 1.71 -4.00 20.47
N SER A 321 3.04 -3.99 20.40
CA SER A 321 3.93 -3.49 21.45
C SER A 321 4.51 -2.11 21.14
N HIS A 322 4.39 -1.64 19.88
CA HIS A 322 4.79 -0.31 19.46
C HIS A 322 3.89 0.78 20.06
N PRO A 323 4.40 1.94 20.49
CA PRO A 323 3.59 3.06 20.94
C PRO A 323 2.58 3.47 19.86
N ILE A 324 1.34 3.83 20.28
CA ILE A 324 0.28 4.13 19.33
C ILE A 324 -0.11 5.59 19.43
N CYS A 325 -0.06 6.31 18.30
CA CYS A 325 -0.71 7.59 18.11
C CYS A 325 -2.06 7.36 17.40
N TRP A 326 -3.15 7.62 18.12
CA TRP A 326 -4.49 7.44 17.58
C TRP A 326 -4.97 8.70 16.88
N PHE A 327 -5.59 8.54 15.71
CA PHE A 327 -6.32 9.65 15.09
C PHE A 327 -7.79 9.28 14.87
N GLY A 328 -8.67 10.28 14.87
CA GLY A 328 -10.11 10.07 14.68
C GLY A 328 -10.91 11.36 14.59
N PHE A 329 -12.17 11.25 14.17
CA PHE A 329 -13.10 12.39 14.07
C PHE A 329 -13.49 12.98 15.43
N GLU A 330 -13.41 12.18 16.46
CA GLU A 330 -13.65 12.60 17.83
C GLU A 330 -12.45 12.20 18.70
N ARG A 331 -12.35 12.80 19.88
CA ARG A 331 -11.32 12.41 20.84
C ARG A 331 -11.48 10.95 21.24
N PRO A 332 -10.53 10.06 20.88
CA PRO A 332 -10.64 8.65 21.21
C PRO A 332 -10.74 8.43 22.73
N SER A 333 -11.74 7.67 23.14
CA SER A 333 -11.97 7.35 24.55
C SER A 333 -10.88 6.43 25.12
N SER A 334 -10.78 6.38 26.45
CA SER A 334 -9.85 5.47 27.13
C SER A 334 -10.12 3.99 26.83
N SER A 335 -11.37 3.63 26.53
CA SER A 335 -11.74 2.26 26.12
C SER A 335 -11.19 1.88 24.73
N ILE A 336 -11.08 2.86 23.82
CA ILE A 336 -10.45 2.68 22.49
C ILE A 336 -8.93 2.60 22.63
N THR A 337 -8.33 3.53 23.37
CA THR A 337 -6.89 3.68 23.46
C THR A 337 -6.23 2.67 24.42
N ARG A 338 -7.00 1.91 25.18
CA ARG A 338 -6.49 0.87 26.06
C ARG A 338 -6.00 -0.34 25.24
N GLY A 339 -4.72 -0.65 25.34
CA GLY A 339 -4.07 -1.77 24.67
C GLY A 339 -2.83 -2.24 25.42
N ARG A 340 -2.06 -3.11 24.80
CA ARG A 340 -0.77 -3.60 25.32
C ARG A 340 0.31 -2.52 25.24
N ALA A 341 0.26 -1.71 24.20
CA ALA A 341 1.23 -0.66 23.91
C ALA A 341 0.90 0.65 24.65
N PRO A 342 1.90 1.48 24.97
CA PRO A 342 1.69 2.81 25.49
C PRO A 342 1.05 3.71 24.43
N ARG A 343 0.30 4.71 24.88
CA ARG A 343 -0.21 5.78 24.01
C ARG A 343 0.91 6.78 23.73
N ALA A 344 1.24 7.00 22.44
CA ALA A 344 2.18 8.03 22.00
C ALA A 344 1.50 9.40 21.85
N GLY A 345 0.23 9.43 21.37
CA GLY A 345 -0.49 10.67 21.15
C GLY A 345 -1.93 10.45 20.71
N LEU A 346 -2.67 11.56 20.57
CA LEU A 346 -4.01 11.64 19.98
C LEU A 346 -4.04 12.80 18.99
N VAL A 347 -4.67 12.60 17.82
CA VAL A 347 -5.00 13.66 16.86
C VAL A 347 -6.47 13.51 16.48
N TYR A 348 -7.28 14.56 16.73
CA TYR A 348 -8.72 14.45 16.58
C TYR A 348 -9.36 15.81 16.30
N LEU A 349 -10.66 15.81 15.99
CA LEU A 349 -11.43 17.04 15.87
C LEU A 349 -12.17 17.37 17.19
N ALA A 350 -12.11 18.63 17.56
CA ALA A 350 -12.98 19.22 18.57
C ALA A 350 -13.64 20.47 17.99
N GLN A 351 -14.94 20.43 17.75
CA GLN A 351 -15.69 21.54 17.14
C GLN A 351 -15.03 22.05 15.82
N HIS A 352 -14.66 21.13 14.95
CA HIS A 352 -13.93 21.36 13.70
C HIS A 352 -12.44 21.74 13.82
N GLN A 353 -11.93 22.03 15.00
CA GLN A 353 -10.52 22.29 15.24
C GLN A 353 -9.73 20.98 15.27
N ILE A 354 -8.60 20.93 14.59
CA ILE A 354 -7.64 19.83 14.67
C ILE A 354 -6.88 19.96 15.98
N CYS A 355 -6.98 18.97 16.84
CA CYS A 355 -6.35 18.93 18.16
C CYS A 355 -5.30 17.84 18.24
N VAL A 356 -4.17 18.15 18.85
CA VAL A 356 -3.04 17.24 19.09
C VAL A 356 -2.78 17.14 20.59
N GLU A 357 -2.70 15.93 21.13
CA GLU A 357 -2.30 15.65 22.51
C GLU A 357 -1.16 14.63 22.48
N LEU A 358 0.04 15.02 22.86
CA LEU A 358 1.15 14.12 23.08
C LEU A 358 1.20 13.61 24.51
N ALA A 359 1.86 12.49 24.74
CA ALA A 359 2.00 11.94 26.09
C ALA A 359 2.85 12.89 26.96
N GLY A 360 2.23 13.44 28.01
CA GLY A 360 2.89 14.36 28.96
C GLY A 360 2.94 15.83 28.53
N GLU A 361 2.32 16.18 27.39
CA GLU A 361 2.30 17.56 26.88
C GLU A 361 0.91 18.18 26.94
N THR A 362 0.84 19.50 26.80
CA THR A 362 -0.40 20.25 26.68
C THR A 362 -1.03 20.00 25.31
N ARG A 363 -2.37 20.11 25.28
CA ARG A 363 -3.14 20.02 24.03
C ARG A 363 -2.80 21.22 23.12
N HIS A 364 -2.40 20.93 21.89
CA HIS A 364 -2.26 21.93 20.83
C HIS A 364 -3.54 21.97 19.98
N VAL A 365 -3.92 23.15 19.54
CA VAL A 365 -5.05 23.37 18.61
C VAL A 365 -4.48 23.97 17.34
N LEU A 366 -4.72 23.28 16.21
CA LEU A 366 -4.28 23.69 14.89
C LEU A 366 -5.42 24.40 14.13
N ASN A 367 -5.44 24.19 12.81
CA ASN A 367 -6.44 24.76 11.91
C ASN A 367 -7.87 24.29 12.22
N ASP A 368 -8.84 25.14 11.86
CA ASP A 368 -10.17 24.64 11.55
C ASP A 368 -10.09 23.76 10.29
N VAL A 369 -10.59 22.56 10.36
CA VAL A 369 -10.53 21.62 9.24
C VAL A 369 -11.27 22.12 8.01
N ARG A 370 -12.24 23.02 8.18
CA ARG A 370 -13.00 23.66 7.09
C ARG A 370 -12.16 24.65 6.26
N ASP A 371 -11.08 25.16 6.86
CA ASP A 371 -10.11 26.05 6.18
C ASP A 371 -9.01 25.27 5.45
N CYS A 372 -8.94 23.95 5.65
CA CYS A 372 -8.06 23.08 4.90
C CYS A 372 -8.70 22.79 3.52
N PRO A 373 -8.10 23.22 2.38
CA PRO A 373 -8.72 23.09 1.05
C PRO A 373 -9.10 21.64 0.70
N LEU A 374 -8.24 20.69 1.09
CA LEU A 374 -8.44 19.26 0.88
C LEU A 374 -9.75 18.74 1.51
N SER A 375 -10.27 19.40 2.54
CA SER A 375 -11.49 18.98 3.25
C SER A 375 -12.79 19.33 2.52
N PHE A 376 -12.74 20.17 1.46
CA PHE A 376 -13.93 20.76 0.83
C PHE A 376 -14.87 21.42 1.84
N ARG A 377 -14.30 22.31 2.67
CA ARG A 377 -15.01 23.00 3.75
C ARG A 377 -15.66 22.05 4.78
N GLY A 378 -15.03 20.90 5.01
CA GLY A 378 -15.50 19.87 5.93
C GLY A 378 -16.39 18.79 5.29
N GLY A 379 -16.73 18.91 3.99
CA GLY A 379 -17.59 17.94 3.28
C GLY A 379 -16.88 16.63 2.92
N ALA A 380 -15.56 16.64 2.72
CA ALA A 380 -14.80 15.45 2.34
C ALA A 380 -14.25 14.72 3.58
N ARG A 381 -15.14 13.98 4.29
CA ARG A 381 -14.76 13.25 5.52
C ARG A 381 -13.56 12.35 5.37
N TYR A 382 -13.42 11.62 4.25
CA TYR A 382 -12.29 10.75 3.98
C TYR A 382 -10.96 11.53 3.89
N ASN A 383 -10.99 12.74 3.35
CA ASN A 383 -9.79 13.60 3.32
C ASN A 383 -9.49 14.21 4.69
N ILE A 384 -10.51 14.45 5.51
CA ILE A 384 -10.30 14.83 6.91
C ILE A 384 -9.55 13.71 7.64
N ALA A 385 -9.92 12.45 7.45
CA ALA A 385 -9.17 11.32 8.00
C ALA A 385 -7.70 11.29 7.52
N ASN A 386 -7.45 11.59 6.22
CA ASN A 386 -6.09 11.69 5.67
C ASN A 386 -5.30 12.87 6.28
N ILE A 387 -5.96 14.02 6.52
CA ILE A 387 -5.38 15.18 7.21
C ILE A 387 -4.96 14.79 8.63
N LEU A 388 -5.84 14.14 9.38
CA LEU A 388 -5.55 13.71 10.75
C LEU A 388 -4.41 12.68 10.80
N ALA A 389 -4.39 11.73 9.85
CA ALA A 389 -3.32 10.74 9.73
C ALA A 389 -1.96 11.38 9.42
N ALA A 390 -1.90 12.31 8.44
CA ALA A 390 -0.68 13.03 8.08
C ALA A 390 -0.19 13.93 9.22
N THR A 391 -1.11 14.64 9.89
CA THR A 391 -0.82 15.45 11.10
C THR A 391 -0.21 14.57 12.19
N ALA A 392 -0.82 13.42 12.48
CA ALA A 392 -0.33 12.50 13.50
C ALA A 392 1.08 11.98 13.16
N ALA A 393 1.34 11.63 11.90
CA ALA A 393 2.67 11.18 11.47
C ALA A 393 3.72 12.30 11.58
N ALA A 394 3.38 13.53 11.17
CA ALA A 394 4.27 14.67 11.27
C ALA A 394 4.64 15.00 12.72
N VAL A 395 3.65 14.98 13.61
CA VAL A 395 3.86 15.20 15.05
C VAL A 395 4.73 14.11 15.67
N MET A 396 4.56 12.84 15.26
CA MET A 396 5.40 11.74 15.72
C MET A 396 6.86 11.85 15.24
N LEU A 397 7.12 12.59 14.15
CA LEU A 397 8.47 12.96 13.70
C LEU A 397 9.01 14.22 14.37
N GLY A 398 8.24 14.87 15.25
CA GLY A 398 8.64 16.10 15.92
C GLY A 398 8.53 17.36 15.06
N THR A 399 7.69 17.34 14.00
CA THR A 399 7.46 18.52 13.15
C THR A 399 6.73 19.61 13.96
N PRO A 400 7.19 20.88 13.91
CA PRO A 400 6.53 21.97 14.60
C PRO A 400 5.07 22.14 14.16
N VAL A 401 4.16 22.43 15.10
CA VAL A 401 2.72 22.56 14.83
C VAL A 401 2.40 23.71 13.88
N GLU A 402 3.22 24.76 13.88
CA GLU A 402 3.10 25.91 12.99
C GLU A 402 3.34 25.48 11.53
N SER A 403 4.39 24.68 11.26
CA SER A 403 4.70 24.15 9.93
C SER A 403 3.58 23.20 9.44
N ILE A 404 3.02 22.40 10.33
CA ILE A 404 1.87 21.56 10.02
C ILE A 404 0.68 22.42 9.62
N SER A 405 0.33 23.43 10.43
CA SER A 405 -0.80 24.35 10.20
C SER A 405 -0.68 25.07 8.87
N GLU A 406 0.52 25.57 8.53
CA GLU A 406 0.78 26.26 7.28
C GLU A 406 0.59 25.34 6.07
N ALA A 407 1.12 24.12 6.11
CA ALA A 407 0.98 23.16 5.04
C ALA A 407 -0.50 22.73 4.84
N LEU A 408 -1.25 22.51 5.92
CA LEU A 408 -2.68 22.19 5.87
C LEU A 408 -3.53 23.29 5.23
N ALA A 409 -3.18 24.56 5.46
CA ALA A 409 -3.88 25.71 4.88
C ALA A 409 -3.58 25.91 3.38
N GLN A 410 -2.55 25.28 2.84
CA GLN A 410 -2.12 25.43 1.44
C GLN A 410 -2.44 24.20 0.57
N PHE A 411 -2.21 23.00 1.10
CA PHE A 411 -2.33 21.76 0.33
C PHE A 411 -3.77 21.51 -0.15
N GLY A 412 -3.90 21.26 -1.46
CA GLY A 412 -5.19 21.07 -2.12
C GLY A 412 -5.78 22.35 -2.70
N LYS A 413 -5.11 23.51 -2.59
CA LYS A 413 -5.49 24.73 -3.33
C LYS A 413 -5.31 24.56 -4.83
N HIS A 414 -4.29 23.83 -5.23
CA HIS A 414 -4.03 23.54 -6.63
C HIS A 414 -4.21 22.04 -6.89
N PRO A 415 -4.85 21.63 -8.01
CA PRO A 415 -5.02 20.22 -8.35
C PRO A 415 -3.72 19.42 -8.41
N LEU A 416 -2.59 20.06 -8.76
CA LEU A 416 -1.27 19.43 -8.80
C LEU A 416 -0.68 19.13 -7.41
N ASP A 417 -1.26 19.61 -6.32
CA ASP A 417 -0.83 19.21 -4.97
C ASP A 417 -1.14 17.72 -4.72
N ASN A 418 -2.24 17.22 -5.31
CA ASN A 418 -2.69 15.84 -5.15
C ASN A 418 -3.30 15.28 -6.45
N PRO A 419 -2.53 15.16 -7.55
CA PRO A 419 -3.05 14.80 -8.86
C PRO A 419 -3.84 13.50 -8.83
N GLY A 420 -5.02 13.48 -9.46
CA GLY A 420 -5.88 12.29 -9.55
C GLY A 420 -6.62 11.91 -8.25
N ARG A 421 -6.58 12.75 -7.23
CA ARG A 421 -7.22 12.47 -5.94
C ARG A 421 -8.05 13.68 -5.48
N ALA A 422 -9.37 13.57 -5.67
CA ALA A 422 -10.33 14.63 -5.32
C ALA A 422 -10.00 16.01 -5.91
N ASN A 423 -9.59 16.06 -7.16
CA ASN A 423 -9.28 17.33 -7.82
C ASN A 423 -10.54 18.05 -8.26
N LEU A 424 -10.75 19.25 -7.76
CA LEU A 424 -11.88 20.08 -8.10
C LEU A 424 -11.46 21.18 -9.09
N TYR A 425 -12.03 21.13 -10.32
CA TYR A 425 -11.81 22.11 -11.37
C TYR A 425 -13.05 22.99 -11.52
N GLN A 426 -12.84 24.30 -11.76
CA GLN A 426 -13.89 25.25 -12.12
C GLN A 426 -13.79 25.51 -13.62
N ILE A 427 -14.81 25.13 -14.39
CA ILE A 427 -14.81 25.25 -15.85
C ILE A 427 -16.10 25.93 -16.31
N ASN A 428 -16.03 27.14 -16.86
CA ASN A 428 -17.17 27.88 -17.36
C ASN A 428 -18.37 27.96 -16.38
N GLY A 429 -18.09 28.17 -15.09
CA GLY A 429 -19.11 28.25 -14.04
C GLY A 429 -19.70 26.92 -13.60
N ALA A 430 -19.21 25.81 -14.12
CA ALA A 430 -19.48 24.44 -13.63
C ALA A 430 -18.30 23.87 -12.86
N LYS A 431 -18.51 22.73 -12.20
CA LYS A 431 -17.48 22.02 -11.44
C LYS A 431 -17.22 20.64 -12.01
N VAL A 432 -15.95 20.24 -12.05
CA VAL A 432 -15.54 18.86 -12.32
C VAL A 432 -14.74 18.35 -11.12
N LEU A 433 -15.23 17.29 -10.48
CA LEU A 433 -14.52 16.57 -9.41
C LEU A 433 -13.94 15.29 -9.99
N LEU A 434 -12.62 15.21 -10.07
CA LEU A 434 -11.87 14.05 -10.57
C LEU A 434 -11.29 13.25 -9.40
N ASP A 435 -11.46 11.94 -9.45
CA ASP A 435 -10.86 11.01 -8.47
C ASP A 435 -10.49 9.66 -9.10
N TYR A 436 -9.61 8.93 -8.44
CA TYR A 436 -9.17 7.58 -8.83
C TYR A 436 -9.99 6.46 -8.16
N GLY A 437 -11.08 6.76 -7.47
CA GLY A 437 -11.88 5.79 -6.73
C GLY A 437 -12.20 4.53 -7.54
N HIS A 438 -11.82 3.36 -7.02
CA HIS A 438 -11.89 2.08 -7.72
C HIS A 438 -12.46 0.94 -6.86
N ASN A 439 -12.96 1.26 -5.66
CA ASN A 439 -13.64 0.33 -4.77
C ASN A 439 -14.91 0.98 -4.18
N PRO A 440 -15.87 0.19 -3.66
CA PRO A 440 -17.14 0.69 -3.18
C PRO A 440 -17.03 1.82 -2.15
N ASP A 441 -16.14 1.68 -1.16
CA ASP A 441 -15.98 2.66 -0.08
C ASP A 441 -15.35 3.97 -0.58
N GLY A 442 -14.34 3.87 -1.47
CA GLY A 442 -13.72 5.05 -2.09
C GLY A 442 -14.70 5.82 -2.96
N ILE A 443 -15.49 5.13 -3.80
CA ILE A 443 -16.52 5.76 -4.64
C ILE A 443 -17.61 6.40 -3.77
N ALA A 444 -18.10 5.71 -2.74
CA ALA A 444 -19.09 6.25 -1.81
C ALA A 444 -18.59 7.53 -1.14
N ALA A 445 -17.35 7.55 -0.66
CA ALA A 445 -16.74 8.69 -0.01
C ALA A 445 -16.63 9.94 -0.93
N ILE A 446 -16.32 9.74 -2.22
CA ILE A 446 -16.31 10.83 -3.22
C ILE A 446 -17.72 11.31 -3.52
N LEU A 447 -18.70 10.41 -3.63
CA LEU A 447 -20.10 10.79 -3.86
C LEU A 447 -20.68 11.57 -2.67
N ASP A 448 -20.34 11.20 -1.44
CA ASP A 448 -20.71 11.96 -0.23
C ASP A 448 -20.10 13.38 -0.24
N ALA A 449 -18.83 13.50 -0.62
CA ALA A 449 -18.18 14.80 -0.78
C ALA A 449 -18.81 15.63 -1.89
N ALA A 450 -19.18 14.99 -3.00
CA ALA A 450 -19.87 15.65 -4.12
C ALA A 450 -21.27 16.16 -3.71
N ALA A 451 -21.99 15.42 -2.88
CA ALA A 451 -23.30 15.83 -2.35
C ALA A 451 -23.21 17.10 -1.50
N ALA A 452 -22.08 17.32 -0.80
CA ALA A 452 -21.82 18.54 -0.04
C ALA A 452 -21.46 19.76 -0.91
N LEU A 453 -21.13 19.56 -2.20
CA LEU A 453 -20.82 20.64 -3.12
C LEU A 453 -22.10 21.20 -3.75
N PRO A 454 -22.39 22.51 -3.68
CA PRO A 454 -23.56 23.09 -4.35
C PRO A 454 -23.55 22.84 -5.86
N HIS A 455 -24.63 22.25 -6.38
CA HIS A 455 -24.81 22.00 -7.81
C HIS A 455 -26.30 21.98 -8.20
N LYS A 456 -26.58 22.26 -9.50
CA LYS A 456 -27.94 22.19 -10.07
C LYS A 456 -28.25 20.81 -10.63
N ARG A 457 -27.28 20.23 -11.36
CA ARG A 457 -27.38 18.90 -11.97
C ARG A 457 -26.09 18.15 -11.70
N LEU A 458 -26.18 16.83 -11.55
CA LEU A 458 -25.06 15.95 -11.28
C LEU A 458 -24.88 14.96 -12.43
N LEU A 459 -23.65 14.86 -12.96
CA LEU A 459 -23.19 13.79 -13.83
C LEU A 459 -22.21 12.92 -13.05
N ILE A 460 -22.33 11.61 -13.15
CA ILE A 460 -21.36 10.65 -12.59
C ILE A 460 -20.80 9.79 -13.71
N GLY A 461 -19.48 9.80 -13.88
CA GLY A 461 -18.73 8.91 -14.77
C GLY A 461 -17.99 7.86 -13.98
N VAL A 462 -18.31 6.57 -14.13
CA VAL A 462 -17.79 5.48 -13.30
C VAL A 462 -17.44 4.25 -14.11
N GLY A 463 -16.33 3.59 -13.75
CA GLY A 463 -15.88 2.30 -14.24
C GLY A 463 -15.03 1.60 -13.17
N LEU A 464 -14.80 0.31 -13.32
CA LEU A 464 -14.03 -0.49 -12.36
C LEU A 464 -13.00 -1.38 -13.07
N PRO A 465 -11.79 -1.57 -12.49
CA PRO A 465 -10.83 -2.55 -12.98
C PRO A 465 -11.38 -3.99 -12.95
N GLY A 466 -11.00 -4.80 -13.92
CA GLY A 466 -11.55 -6.14 -14.12
C GLY A 466 -11.25 -7.15 -13.01
N ASP A 467 -10.27 -6.88 -12.14
CA ASP A 467 -9.97 -7.68 -10.96
C ASP A 467 -10.94 -7.46 -9.78
N ARG A 468 -11.92 -6.56 -9.91
CA ARG A 468 -12.96 -6.37 -8.89
C ARG A 468 -14.00 -7.50 -8.94
N SER A 469 -14.52 -7.89 -7.76
CA SER A 469 -15.55 -8.91 -7.69
C SER A 469 -16.89 -8.39 -8.24
N ASP A 470 -17.76 -9.32 -8.63
CA ASP A 470 -19.12 -8.98 -9.08
C ASP A 470 -19.93 -8.30 -7.98
N GLU A 471 -19.70 -8.66 -6.72
CA GLU A 471 -20.33 -8.05 -5.55
C GLU A 471 -19.93 -6.60 -5.40
N ALA A 472 -18.62 -6.29 -5.55
CA ALA A 472 -18.11 -4.93 -5.51
C ALA A 472 -18.73 -4.07 -6.62
N ALA A 473 -18.87 -4.62 -7.85
CA ALA A 473 -19.52 -3.91 -8.95
C ALA A 473 -21.01 -3.66 -8.68
N ARG A 474 -21.73 -4.64 -8.08
CA ARG A 474 -23.13 -4.44 -7.68
C ARG A 474 -23.26 -3.38 -6.60
N GLU A 475 -22.37 -3.37 -5.61
CA GLU A 475 -22.38 -2.36 -4.55
C GLU A 475 -22.09 -0.96 -5.10
N VAL A 476 -21.11 -0.80 -5.99
CA VAL A 476 -20.86 0.48 -6.67
C VAL A 476 -22.09 0.95 -7.45
N GLY A 477 -22.74 0.06 -8.21
CA GLY A 477 -23.97 0.40 -8.91
C GLY A 477 -25.08 0.87 -7.98
N ALA A 478 -25.26 0.23 -6.81
CA ALA A 478 -26.21 0.67 -5.80
C ALA A 478 -25.87 2.05 -5.22
N ARG A 479 -24.61 2.32 -4.91
CA ARG A 479 -24.13 3.63 -4.40
C ARG A 479 -24.33 4.75 -5.42
N VAL A 480 -24.01 4.49 -6.70
CA VAL A 480 -24.21 5.46 -7.77
C VAL A 480 -25.69 5.73 -8.03
N ALA A 481 -26.55 4.69 -7.96
CA ALA A 481 -27.99 4.86 -8.07
C ALA A 481 -28.57 5.75 -6.94
N ALA A 482 -28.11 5.53 -5.72
CA ALA A 482 -28.52 6.29 -4.53
C ALA A 482 -28.14 7.79 -4.61
N ALA A 483 -27.08 8.14 -5.34
CA ALA A 483 -26.67 9.53 -5.54
C ALA A 483 -27.64 10.34 -6.41
N ASN A 484 -28.64 9.69 -7.03
CA ASN A 484 -29.73 10.30 -7.83
C ASN A 484 -29.24 11.31 -8.87
N ALA A 485 -28.19 10.97 -9.60
CA ALA A 485 -27.57 11.81 -10.63
C ALA A 485 -28.55 12.13 -11.76
N THR A 486 -28.35 13.27 -12.43
CA THR A 486 -29.08 13.62 -13.65
C THR A 486 -28.70 12.72 -14.83
N LEU A 487 -27.42 12.32 -14.87
CA LEU A 487 -26.84 11.42 -15.89
C LEU A 487 -25.77 10.55 -15.25
N VAL A 488 -25.79 9.24 -15.53
CA VAL A 488 -24.69 8.32 -15.21
C VAL A 488 -24.08 7.81 -16.51
N ILE A 489 -22.76 7.85 -16.57
CA ILE A 489 -21.98 7.27 -17.66
C ILE A 489 -21.15 6.14 -17.09
N VAL A 490 -21.48 4.92 -17.49
CA VAL A 490 -20.68 3.72 -17.18
C VAL A 490 -19.64 3.58 -18.27
N LYS A 491 -18.38 3.48 -17.89
CA LYS A 491 -17.28 3.28 -18.83
C LYS A 491 -16.59 1.93 -18.67
N GLU A 492 -15.99 1.46 -19.74
CA GLU A 492 -15.05 0.34 -19.69
C GLU A 492 -13.67 0.83 -19.26
N LEU A 493 -12.83 -0.09 -18.84
CA LEU A 493 -11.41 0.12 -18.57
C LEU A 493 -10.64 -0.91 -19.41
N SER A 494 -10.46 -0.60 -20.69
CA SER A 494 -9.93 -1.54 -21.67
C SER A 494 -8.51 -2.01 -21.35
N ASP A 495 -7.68 -1.13 -20.77
CA ASP A 495 -6.30 -1.46 -20.35
C ASP A 495 -6.25 -2.22 -19.02
N TYR A 496 -7.36 -2.31 -18.31
CA TYR A 496 -7.44 -2.93 -16.97
C TYR A 496 -8.47 -4.08 -16.88
N LEU A 497 -8.70 -4.80 -17.98
CA LEU A 497 -9.64 -5.95 -18.01
C LEU A 497 -9.19 -7.11 -17.10
N ARG A 498 -7.88 -7.25 -16.85
CA ARG A 498 -7.32 -8.22 -15.88
C ARG A 498 -7.84 -9.65 -16.09
N GLY A 499 -8.02 -10.06 -17.35
CA GLY A 499 -8.53 -11.38 -17.74
C GLY A 499 -10.04 -11.52 -17.80
N ARG A 500 -10.83 -10.48 -17.52
CA ARG A 500 -12.27 -10.47 -17.77
C ARG A 500 -12.59 -10.14 -19.23
N PRO A 501 -13.65 -10.72 -19.80
CA PRO A 501 -14.18 -10.28 -21.07
C PRO A 501 -14.65 -8.81 -21.02
N GLU A 502 -14.39 -8.06 -22.10
CA GLU A 502 -14.90 -6.70 -22.29
C GLU A 502 -16.43 -6.67 -22.15
N GLY A 503 -16.96 -5.65 -21.49
CA GLY A 503 -18.39 -5.49 -21.26
C GLY A 503 -18.98 -6.27 -20.09
N GLN A 504 -18.25 -7.22 -19.50
CA GLN A 504 -18.79 -8.03 -18.42
C GLN A 504 -19.00 -7.20 -17.15
N LEU A 505 -17.97 -6.50 -16.68
CA LEU A 505 -18.04 -5.76 -15.41
C LEU A 505 -18.92 -4.50 -15.55
N SER A 506 -18.80 -3.78 -16.66
CA SER A 506 -19.66 -2.64 -16.98
C SER A 506 -21.13 -3.07 -17.15
N GLY A 507 -21.37 -4.28 -17.66
CA GLY A 507 -22.70 -4.89 -17.71
C GLY A 507 -23.31 -5.14 -16.34
N ILE A 508 -22.53 -5.70 -15.39
CA ILE A 508 -22.95 -5.91 -14.00
C ILE A 508 -23.27 -4.57 -13.33
N LEU A 509 -22.44 -3.56 -13.54
CA LEU A 509 -22.64 -2.22 -12.98
C LEU A 509 -23.96 -1.59 -13.50
N ARG A 510 -24.22 -1.65 -14.83
CA ARG A 510 -25.48 -1.17 -15.44
C ARG A 510 -26.69 -1.93 -14.95
N ALA A 511 -26.59 -3.25 -14.82
CA ALA A 511 -27.65 -4.08 -14.29
C ALA A 511 -27.96 -3.71 -12.81
N SER A 512 -26.92 -3.42 -12.01
CA SER A 512 -27.08 -2.95 -10.64
C SER A 512 -27.73 -1.58 -10.56
N LEU A 513 -27.36 -0.63 -11.39
CA LEU A 513 -28.06 0.68 -11.49
C LEU A 513 -29.56 0.49 -11.72
N LYS A 514 -29.93 -0.34 -12.72
CA LYS A 514 -31.32 -0.62 -13.06
C LYS A 514 -32.08 -1.30 -11.91
N SER A 515 -31.49 -2.32 -11.27
CA SER A 515 -32.13 -3.04 -10.15
C SER A 515 -32.31 -2.17 -8.91
N ASN A 516 -31.50 -1.12 -8.74
CA ASN A 516 -31.64 -0.11 -7.69
C ASN A 516 -32.48 1.12 -8.12
N GLY A 517 -33.30 0.98 -9.18
CA GLY A 517 -34.30 1.96 -9.59
C GLY A 517 -33.76 3.13 -10.42
N TYR A 518 -32.48 3.12 -10.82
CA TYR A 518 -31.96 4.20 -11.66
C TYR A 518 -32.42 4.03 -13.12
N PRO A 519 -32.99 5.08 -13.76
CA PRO A 519 -33.59 4.97 -15.09
C PRO A 519 -32.57 4.65 -16.19
N GLU A 520 -32.83 3.60 -16.98
CA GLU A 520 -31.96 3.16 -18.07
C GLU A 520 -31.70 4.28 -19.11
N ARG A 521 -32.70 5.10 -19.41
CA ARG A 521 -32.59 6.28 -20.32
C ARG A 521 -31.60 7.33 -19.83
N LYS A 522 -31.24 7.34 -18.57
CA LYS A 522 -30.24 8.22 -17.95
C LYS A 522 -28.89 7.53 -17.76
N THR A 523 -28.72 6.30 -18.27
CA THR A 523 -27.48 5.53 -18.18
C THR A 523 -26.87 5.43 -19.57
N HIS A 524 -25.68 6.00 -19.76
CA HIS A 524 -24.91 5.89 -20.99
C HIS A 524 -23.73 4.95 -20.79
N TYR A 525 -23.18 4.44 -21.89
CA TYR A 525 -21.99 3.61 -21.90
C TYR A 525 -20.94 4.23 -22.82
N LEU A 526 -19.70 4.30 -22.37
CA LEU A 526 -18.53 4.74 -23.12
C LEU A 526 -17.37 3.75 -22.91
N ARG A 527 -16.36 3.81 -23.79
CA ARG A 527 -15.25 2.87 -23.76
C ARG A 527 -14.02 3.36 -23.02
N THR A 528 -13.80 4.69 -23.01
CA THR A 528 -12.54 5.26 -22.51
C THR A 528 -12.77 6.43 -21.55
N ASP A 529 -11.75 6.75 -20.77
CA ASP A 529 -11.72 7.93 -19.93
C ASP A 529 -11.74 9.23 -20.75
N ALA A 530 -11.10 9.24 -21.91
CA ALA A 530 -11.10 10.41 -22.80
C ALA A 530 -12.52 10.73 -23.31
N GLU A 531 -13.25 9.72 -23.82
CA GLU A 531 -14.65 9.88 -24.24
C GLU A 531 -15.54 10.37 -23.08
N LEU A 532 -15.29 9.86 -21.85
CA LEU A 532 -16.01 10.30 -20.66
C LEU A 532 -15.78 11.77 -20.36
N VAL A 533 -14.52 12.23 -20.39
CA VAL A 533 -14.16 13.64 -20.14
C VAL A 533 -14.77 14.54 -21.21
N ASP A 534 -14.64 14.20 -22.49
CA ASP A 534 -15.22 14.98 -23.60
C ASP A 534 -16.75 15.08 -23.48
N ARG A 535 -17.40 13.96 -23.15
CA ARG A 535 -18.86 13.93 -22.97
C ARG A 535 -19.30 14.75 -21.76
N ALA A 536 -18.54 14.69 -20.64
CA ALA A 536 -18.80 15.48 -19.46
C ALA A 536 -18.66 16.98 -19.74
N LEU A 537 -17.57 17.40 -20.39
CA LEU A 537 -17.35 18.81 -20.78
C LEU A 537 -18.44 19.36 -21.69
N ALA A 538 -18.89 18.56 -22.65
CA ALA A 538 -20.01 18.94 -23.55
C ALA A 538 -21.37 19.03 -22.84
N TRP A 539 -21.57 18.28 -21.76
CA TRP A 539 -22.82 18.26 -20.99
C TRP A 539 -22.94 19.41 -19.99
N LEU A 540 -21.80 19.89 -19.45
CA LEU A 540 -21.73 20.87 -18.37
C LEU A 540 -22.31 22.23 -18.78
N LYS A 541 -23.09 22.81 -17.87
CA LYS A 541 -23.57 24.20 -17.89
C LYS A 541 -23.25 24.87 -16.55
N PRO A 542 -23.27 26.22 -16.49
CA PRO A 542 -23.02 26.93 -15.22
C PRO A 542 -23.91 26.45 -14.09
N GLY A 543 -23.24 26.04 -12.99
CA GLY A 543 -23.87 25.49 -11.81
C GLY A 543 -23.96 23.95 -11.77
N ASP A 544 -23.54 23.23 -12.81
CA ASP A 544 -23.52 21.78 -12.82
C ASP A 544 -22.27 21.22 -12.11
N LEU A 545 -22.32 19.94 -11.73
CA LEU A 545 -21.21 19.15 -11.20
C LEU A 545 -21.06 17.86 -12.00
N ALA A 546 -19.84 17.57 -12.46
CA ALA A 546 -19.46 16.26 -12.96
C ALA A 546 -18.49 15.59 -11.97
N VAL A 547 -18.79 14.36 -11.56
CA VAL A 547 -17.89 13.50 -10.78
C VAL A 547 -17.33 12.44 -11.71
N LEU A 548 -16.02 12.45 -11.92
CA LEU A 548 -15.34 11.59 -12.89
C LEU A 548 -14.33 10.69 -12.20
N PHE A 549 -14.61 9.38 -12.21
CA PHE A 549 -13.65 8.38 -11.73
C PHE A 549 -12.75 7.96 -12.89
N LEU A 550 -11.50 8.47 -12.93
CA LEU A 550 -10.56 8.23 -14.03
C LEU A 550 -9.41 7.32 -13.60
N HIS A 551 -9.01 6.41 -14.51
CA HIS A 551 -7.98 5.39 -14.24
C HIS A 551 -6.94 5.30 -15.36
N GLU A 552 -7.32 5.67 -16.61
CA GLU A 552 -6.48 5.63 -17.79
C GLU A 552 -6.06 7.06 -18.17
N ASN A 553 -4.80 7.25 -18.50
CA ASN A 553 -4.27 8.54 -18.96
C ASN A 553 -4.59 9.73 -18.02
N VAL A 554 -4.69 9.47 -16.72
CA VAL A 554 -5.12 10.46 -15.70
C VAL A 554 -4.30 11.74 -15.75
N ALA A 555 -2.98 11.64 -15.99
CA ALA A 555 -2.10 12.81 -16.09
C ALA A 555 -2.49 13.73 -17.25
N GLN A 556 -2.67 13.18 -18.46
CA GLN A 556 -3.04 13.95 -19.66
C GLN A 556 -4.44 14.55 -19.51
N LEU A 557 -5.40 13.79 -18.97
CA LEU A 557 -6.77 14.27 -18.76
C LEU A 557 -6.82 15.34 -17.66
N SER A 558 -5.98 15.25 -16.64
CA SER A 558 -5.83 16.29 -15.63
C SER A 558 -5.25 17.59 -16.23
N GLU A 559 -4.24 17.48 -17.09
CA GLU A 559 -3.67 18.62 -17.82
C GLU A 559 -4.71 19.30 -18.72
N LEU A 560 -5.54 18.52 -19.44
CA LEU A 560 -6.66 19.04 -20.22
C LEU A 560 -7.65 19.82 -19.35
N LEU A 561 -8.03 19.27 -18.19
CA LEU A 561 -8.95 19.92 -17.25
C LEU A 561 -8.33 21.19 -16.63
N LEU A 562 -7.04 21.18 -16.31
CA LEU A 562 -6.30 22.37 -15.86
C LEU A 562 -6.34 23.49 -16.90
N ALA A 563 -6.02 23.16 -18.16
CA ALA A 563 -6.06 24.12 -19.26
C ALA A 563 -7.47 24.70 -19.46
N ARG A 564 -8.51 23.85 -19.38
CA ARG A 564 -9.91 24.29 -19.48
C ARG A 564 -10.38 25.14 -18.31
N ALA A 565 -9.78 24.95 -17.12
CA ALA A 565 -10.04 25.74 -15.92
C ALA A 565 -9.25 27.06 -15.88
N GLY A 566 -8.33 27.30 -16.82
CA GLY A 566 -7.44 28.46 -16.82
C GLY A 566 -6.39 28.42 -15.72
N LEU A 567 -6.09 27.24 -15.22
CA LEU A 567 -5.02 26.97 -14.24
C LEU A 567 -3.80 26.44 -15.01
N GLN A 568 -2.75 27.23 -15.12
CA GLN A 568 -1.46 26.83 -15.72
C GLN A 568 -0.41 26.55 -14.65
#